data_ab84d7b56ad21deabfbfc83f3e4c6a52
#
_entry.id   ab84d7b56ad21deabfbfc83f3e4c6a52
#
_cell.length_a   1.000
_cell.length_b   1.000
_cell.length_c   1.000
_cell.angle_alpha   90.00
_cell.angle_beta   90.00
_cell.angle_gamma   90.00
#
_symmetry.space_group_name_H-M   'P 1'
#
loop_
_entity.id
_entity.type
_entity.pdbx_description
1 polymer ?
#
loop_
_entity_poly.entity_id
_entity_poly.type
_entity_poly.pdbx_seq_one_letter_code
_entity_poly.pdbx_strand_id
1 'polypeptide(L)'
;MPVNSKDVYRGKRSHRRLWTVLLFVLTALIVAAIVLFFACQKYIVYDSDGLRVVFPILETAAPSDDETGAHESVNVELVYEEPDYSGILSNAGKDLQAIQAQYVTADRITPDGLTAAAAQVKSAGGNALVLQMKAPGGTLSWKSAVNEAAAYGVNGTAELSETIQSLKSQDIYLVAVVSCCVDTLMAQRYSVLALKDSAGAAYSDGSGGWLDPYNETVRGYIVALCKELAAMGFDEIAFSYLQMPFTDLDFAYAAEMSSEPSRTDAVMNLAQYLRGALVSTGVRVSAVCSADSILQQKSAQTGQELTPFTKLFDRICVFADSGNLQQLRSAVAADEAFDAETRFVPFLAEAQSSGSYIKTS
;
A
#
# COMPACT_ATOMS: atom_id res chain seq x y z
N MET A 1 -44.56 -87.60 -8.92
CA MET A 1 -43.15 -87.37 -8.50
C MET A 1 -42.96 -85.95 -8.16
N PRO A 2 -42.68 -85.56 -6.91
CA PRO A 2 -42.45 -84.18 -6.54
C PRO A 2 -40.96 -83.82 -6.70
N VAL A 3 -40.65 -82.74 -7.38
CA VAL A 3 -39.34 -82.19 -7.52
C VAL A 3 -39.14 -81.16 -6.36
N ASN A 4 -38.18 -81.53 -5.52
CA ASN A 4 -37.75 -80.71 -4.36
C ASN A 4 -36.59 -79.85 -4.83
N SER A 5 -36.76 -78.53 -4.91
CA SER A 5 -35.67 -77.61 -5.12
C SER A 5 -35.69 -76.55 -4.00
N LYS A 6 -34.85 -76.75 -3.00
CA LYS A 6 -34.50 -75.73 -2.02
C LYS A 6 -33.32 -74.94 -2.56
N ASP A 7 -33.59 -73.95 -3.33
CA ASP A 7 -32.56 -72.91 -3.63
C ASP A 7 -32.42 -72.00 -2.44
N VAL A 8 -31.36 -72.23 -1.71
CA VAL A 8 -30.91 -71.39 -0.58
C VAL A 8 -30.19 -70.17 -1.15
N TYR A 9 -30.94 -69.05 -1.22
CA TYR A 9 -30.34 -67.76 -1.58
C TYR A 9 -29.37 -67.34 -0.46
N ARG A 10 -28.06 -67.46 -0.68
CA ARG A 10 -27.02 -66.93 0.21
C ARG A 10 -26.93 -65.43 -0.04
N GLY A 11 -27.60 -64.62 0.81
CA GLY A 11 -27.53 -63.17 0.78
C GLY A 11 -26.10 -62.69 0.91
N LYS A 12 -25.61 -61.92 -0.06
CA LYS A 12 -24.35 -61.20 0.00
C LYS A 12 -24.36 -60.29 1.23
N ARG A 13 -23.52 -60.56 2.24
CA ARG A 13 -23.38 -59.72 3.42
C ARG A 13 -22.95 -58.34 2.96
N SER A 14 -23.82 -57.34 3.13
CA SER A 14 -23.58 -55.95 2.77
C SER A 14 -22.45 -55.41 3.64
N HIS A 15 -21.32 -55.09 3.02
CA HIS A 15 -20.19 -54.42 3.67
C HIS A 15 -20.51 -52.95 4.00
N ARG A 16 -21.76 -52.50 3.83
CA ARG A 16 -22.22 -51.13 4.01
C ARG A 16 -21.89 -50.61 5.44
N ARG A 17 -22.04 -51.43 6.45
CA ARG A 17 -21.69 -51.06 7.86
C ARG A 17 -20.17 -50.87 8.03
N LEU A 18 -19.37 -51.71 7.36
CA LEU A 18 -17.91 -51.59 7.40
C LEU A 18 -17.43 -50.29 6.71
N TRP A 19 -18.00 -49.95 5.57
CA TRP A 19 -17.72 -48.67 4.89
C TRP A 19 -18.16 -47.49 5.71
N THR A 20 -19.29 -47.52 6.38
CA THR A 20 -19.76 -46.43 7.24
C THR A 20 -18.84 -46.21 8.42
N VAL A 21 -18.38 -47.29 9.10
CA VAL A 21 -17.42 -47.19 10.20
C VAL A 21 -16.08 -46.63 9.69
N LEU A 22 -15.60 -47.08 8.54
CA LEU A 22 -14.34 -46.60 7.96
C LEU A 22 -14.42 -45.12 7.62
N LEU A 23 -15.56 -44.66 7.11
CA LEU A 23 -15.82 -43.23 6.83
C LEU A 23 -15.82 -42.39 8.11
N PHE A 24 -16.46 -42.91 9.19
CA PHE A 24 -16.44 -42.20 10.48
C PHE A 24 -15.02 -42.09 11.08
N VAL A 25 -14.24 -43.17 11.00
CA VAL A 25 -12.86 -43.19 11.48
C VAL A 25 -12.00 -42.21 10.68
N LEU A 26 -12.16 -42.17 9.33
CA LEU A 26 -11.42 -41.25 8.49
C LEU A 26 -11.78 -39.79 8.78
N THR A 27 -13.07 -39.51 8.97
CA THR A 27 -13.52 -38.13 9.32
C THR A 27 -12.99 -37.71 10.68
N ALA A 28 -12.99 -38.60 11.67
CA ALA A 28 -12.43 -38.34 13.01
C ALA A 28 -10.92 -38.07 12.94
N LEU A 29 -10.17 -38.80 12.11
CA LEU A 29 -8.74 -38.59 11.91
C LEU A 29 -8.45 -37.24 11.23
N ILE A 30 -9.27 -36.84 10.23
CA ILE A 30 -9.14 -35.51 9.58
C ILE A 30 -9.40 -34.39 10.60
N VAL A 31 -10.47 -34.50 11.38
CA VAL A 31 -10.77 -33.50 12.42
C VAL A 31 -9.64 -33.42 13.45
N ALA A 32 -9.12 -34.58 13.92
CA ALA A 32 -8.00 -34.61 14.83
C ALA A 32 -6.73 -33.98 14.23
N ALA A 33 -6.44 -34.21 12.97
CA ALA A 33 -5.31 -33.60 12.26
C ALA A 33 -5.45 -32.07 12.15
N ILE A 34 -6.66 -31.58 11.87
CA ILE A 34 -6.96 -30.14 11.82
C ILE A 34 -6.78 -29.50 13.19
N VAL A 35 -7.32 -30.11 14.24
CA VAL A 35 -7.17 -29.62 15.62
C VAL A 35 -5.70 -29.63 16.04
N LEU A 36 -4.96 -30.68 15.71
CA LEU A 36 -3.52 -30.76 15.98
C LEU A 36 -2.73 -29.70 15.23
N PHE A 37 -3.08 -29.45 13.98
CA PHE A 37 -2.46 -28.40 13.16
C PHE A 37 -2.63 -27.02 13.83
N PHE A 38 -3.87 -26.63 14.19
CA PHE A 38 -4.11 -25.36 14.87
C PHE A 38 -3.47 -25.30 16.27
N ALA A 39 -3.43 -26.41 17.01
CA ALA A 39 -2.74 -26.45 18.30
C ALA A 39 -1.22 -26.34 18.18
N CYS A 40 -0.65 -26.82 17.08
CA CYS A 40 0.80 -26.77 16.84
C CYS A 40 1.26 -25.47 16.17
N GLN A 41 0.36 -24.67 15.59
CA GLN A 41 0.71 -23.41 14.91
C GLN A 41 1.53 -22.46 15.79
N LYS A 42 1.24 -22.37 17.08
CA LYS A 42 1.99 -21.54 18.04
C LYS A 42 3.42 -22.01 18.34
N TYR A 43 3.79 -23.21 17.88
CA TYR A 43 5.13 -23.78 18.05
C TYR A 43 5.94 -23.81 16.75
N ILE A 44 5.39 -23.25 15.66
CA ILE A 44 6.06 -23.15 14.36
C ILE A 44 6.76 -21.81 14.29
N VAL A 45 8.08 -21.83 14.27
CA VAL A 45 8.93 -20.65 14.09
C VAL A 45 9.57 -20.72 12.71
N TYR A 46 9.43 -19.66 11.93
CA TYR A 46 10.13 -19.50 10.66
C TYR A 46 11.42 -18.73 10.91
N ASP A 47 12.55 -19.33 10.57
CA ASP A 47 13.86 -18.73 10.65
C ASP A 47 14.51 -18.75 9.25
N SER A 48 15.60 -17.97 9.06
CA SER A 48 16.36 -17.90 7.81
C SER A 48 16.82 -19.25 7.25
N ASP A 49 16.90 -20.28 8.12
CA ASP A 49 17.31 -21.65 7.78
C ASP A 49 16.12 -22.60 7.50
N GLY A 50 14.87 -22.09 7.50
CA GLY A 50 13.67 -22.87 7.21
C GLY A 50 12.68 -23.02 8.37
N LEU A 51 11.76 -23.97 8.24
CA LEU A 51 10.67 -24.22 9.19
C LEU A 51 11.19 -25.07 10.37
N ARG A 52 11.13 -24.54 11.60
CA ARG A 52 11.45 -25.24 12.84
C ARG A 52 10.21 -25.38 13.72
N VAL A 53 9.99 -26.59 14.26
CA VAL A 53 8.95 -26.84 15.25
C VAL A 53 9.59 -26.97 16.63
N VAL A 54 9.30 -26.01 17.52
CA VAL A 54 9.85 -25.98 18.88
C VAL A 54 8.76 -26.43 19.86
N PHE A 55 8.84 -27.66 20.33
CA PHE A 55 7.98 -28.12 21.42
C PHE A 55 8.58 -27.72 22.78
N PRO A 56 7.78 -27.23 23.75
CA PRO A 56 8.25 -27.11 25.13
C PRO A 56 8.46 -28.51 25.67
N ILE A 57 9.72 -28.90 25.82
CA ILE A 57 10.07 -30.15 26.52
C ILE A 57 9.71 -29.91 27.97
N LEU A 58 8.86 -30.77 28.54
CA LEU A 58 8.69 -30.86 29.97
C LEU A 58 10.03 -31.32 30.56
N GLU A 59 10.82 -30.39 31.04
CA GLU A 59 11.93 -30.72 31.92
C GLU A 59 11.33 -31.17 33.26
N THR A 60 11.38 -32.47 33.50
CA THR A 60 11.20 -33.03 34.80
C THR A 60 12.43 -32.63 35.63
N ALA A 61 12.27 -31.62 36.46
CA ALA A 61 13.29 -31.23 37.42
C ALA A 61 13.47 -32.36 38.44
N ALA A 62 14.63 -32.99 38.45
CA ALA A 62 15.14 -33.72 39.63
C ALA A 62 15.89 -32.70 40.50
N PRO A 63 15.71 -32.70 41.83
CA PRO A 63 16.40 -31.78 42.70
C PRO A 63 17.85 -32.23 42.91
N SER A 64 18.81 -31.38 42.67
CA SER A 64 20.15 -31.48 43.23
C SER A 64 20.51 -30.15 43.88
N ASP A 65 20.78 -30.26 45.17
CA ASP A 65 21.26 -29.24 46.07
C ASP A 65 22.61 -28.65 45.60
N ASP A 66 22.86 -27.41 46.05
CA ASP A 66 24.10 -26.63 46.06
C ASP A 66 24.65 -26.10 44.74
N GLU A 67 24.43 -24.80 44.55
CA GLU A 67 25.49 -23.79 44.59
C GLU A 67 24.90 -22.37 44.47
N THR A 68 25.27 -21.53 45.45
CA THR A 68 25.08 -20.10 45.48
C THR A 68 25.81 -19.44 44.28
N GLY A 69 25.16 -19.42 43.14
CA GLY A 69 25.55 -18.63 41.98
C GLY A 69 24.64 -17.40 41.94
N ALA A 70 25.20 -16.23 42.14
CA ALA A 70 24.51 -14.97 41.90
C ALA A 70 23.94 -15.01 40.49
N HIS A 71 22.61 -14.95 40.35
CA HIS A 71 21.98 -14.67 39.07
C HIS A 71 22.41 -13.29 38.65
N GLU A 72 23.42 -13.19 37.79
CA GLU A 72 23.72 -12.00 37.03
C GLU A 72 22.47 -11.73 36.17
N SER A 73 21.68 -10.79 36.59
CA SER A 73 20.59 -10.28 35.74
C SER A 73 21.26 -9.72 34.46
N VAL A 74 21.20 -10.47 33.36
CA VAL A 74 21.59 -9.97 32.06
C VAL A 74 20.60 -8.84 31.77
N ASN A 75 21.05 -7.62 32.02
CA ASN A 75 20.31 -6.42 31.64
C ASN A 75 20.42 -6.34 30.09
N VAL A 76 19.46 -6.93 29.39
CA VAL A 76 19.35 -6.79 27.95
C VAL A 76 18.87 -5.36 27.71
N GLU A 77 19.80 -4.45 27.54
CA GLU A 77 19.52 -3.13 27.03
C GLU A 77 19.14 -3.31 25.56
N LEU A 78 17.84 -3.29 25.28
CA LEU A 78 17.34 -3.23 23.91
C LEU A 78 17.76 -1.87 23.36
N VAL A 79 18.92 -1.80 22.70
CA VAL A 79 19.29 -0.67 21.89
C VAL A 79 18.41 -0.73 20.66
N TYR A 80 17.35 0.06 20.65
CA TYR A 80 16.54 0.30 19.47
C TYR A 80 17.38 1.19 18.55
N GLU A 81 18.06 0.60 17.57
CA GLU A 81 18.63 1.37 16.47
C GLU A 81 17.46 1.79 15.56
N GLU A 82 17.18 3.10 15.53
CA GLU A 82 16.29 3.63 14.51
C GLU A 82 16.85 3.27 13.13
N PRO A 83 16.00 2.77 12.19
CA PRO A 83 16.47 2.45 10.85
C PRO A 83 17.16 3.67 10.22
N ASP A 84 18.35 3.49 9.69
CA ASP A 84 19.10 4.55 9.02
C ASP A 84 18.45 4.90 7.67
N TYR A 85 17.63 5.92 7.66
CA TYR A 85 17.02 6.49 6.45
C TYR A 85 17.87 7.59 5.81
N SER A 86 19.09 7.85 6.30
CA SER A 86 19.93 8.96 5.84
C SER A 86 20.21 8.90 4.32
N GLY A 87 20.41 7.71 3.77
CA GLY A 87 20.61 7.52 2.34
C GLY A 87 19.37 7.85 1.50
N ILE A 88 18.17 7.57 2.01
CA ILE A 88 16.89 7.88 1.36
C ILE A 88 16.62 9.38 1.45
N LEU A 89 16.74 9.94 2.64
CA LEU A 89 16.47 11.36 2.91
C LEU A 89 17.47 12.29 2.21
N SER A 90 18.74 11.89 2.10
CA SER A 90 19.80 12.71 1.51
C SER A 90 19.64 12.93 0.00
N ASN A 91 18.87 12.10 -0.69
CA ASN A 91 18.68 12.16 -2.14
C ASN A 91 17.31 12.74 -2.57
N ALA A 92 16.40 12.98 -1.64
CA ALA A 92 15.11 13.58 -1.97
C ALA A 92 15.29 14.99 -2.56
N GLY A 93 14.69 15.23 -3.72
CA GLY A 93 14.69 16.51 -4.41
C GLY A 93 15.99 16.93 -5.06
N LYS A 94 17.03 16.09 -5.14
CA LYS A 94 18.26 16.40 -5.85
C LYS A 94 18.08 16.29 -7.37
N ASP A 95 18.74 17.18 -8.11
CA ASP A 95 18.79 17.19 -9.58
C ASP A 95 17.41 17.19 -10.24
N LEU A 96 16.44 17.86 -9.63
CA LEU A 96 15.10 18.04 -10.19
C LEU A 96 15.06 19.25 -11.12
N GLN A 97 14.32 19.07 -12.23
CA GLN A 97 13.92 20.15 -13.09
C GLN A 97 12.49 20.58 -12.80
N ALA A 98 12.17 21.85 -13.04
CA ALA A 98 10.79 22.30 -12.98
C ALA A 98 9.91 21.55 -13.99
N ILE A 99 8.73 21.13 -13.55
CA ILE A 99 7.74 20.50 -14.43
C ILE A 99 6.58 21.46 -14.71
N GLN A 100 6.30 21.68 -15.99
CA GLN A 100 5.15 22.41 -16.49
C GLN A 100 4.22 21.40 -17.14
N ALA A 101 3.28 20.89 -16.32
CA ALA A 101 2.58 19.65 -16.62
C ALA A 101 1.11 19.89 -16.98
N GLN A 102 0.56 18.98 -17.79
CA GLN A 102 -0.87 18.80 -17.99
C GLN A 102 -1.35 17.59 -17.20
N TYR A 103 -2.42 17.74 -16.41
CA TYR A 103 -3.11 16.63 -15.76
C TYR A 103 -4.01 15.89 -16.74
N VAL A 104 -3.96 14.57 -16.70
CA VAL A 104 -4.80 13.69 -17.52
C VAL A 104 -5.60 12.79 -16.58
N THR A 105 -6.91 12.95 -16.59
CA THR A 105 -7.86 12.17 -15.81
C THR A 105 -7.99 10.74 -16.34
N ALA A 106 -8.40 9.81 -15.50
CA ALA A 106 -8.46 8.37 -15.80
C ALA A 106 -9.25 8.05 -17.08
N ASP A 107 -10.34 8.75 -17.35
CA ASP A 107 -11.19 8.59 -18.53
C ASP A 107 -10.51 8.97 -19.86
N ARG A 108 -9.44 9.80 -19.80
CA ARG A 108 -8.67 10.23 -20.96
C ARG A 108 -7.37 9.44 -21.15
N ILE A 109 -7.05 8.49 -20.26
CA ILE A 109 -5.85 7.66 -20.35
C ILE A 109 -6.08 6.53 -21.35
N THR A 110 -5.90 6.85 -22.62
CA THR A 110 -5.89 5.95 -23.77
C THR A 110 -4.67 6.30 -24.65
N PRO A 111 -4.20 5.42 -25.54
CA PRO A 111 -3.10 5.73 -26.45
C PRO A 111 -3.30 7.03 -27.22
N ASP A 112 -4.47 7.24 -27.79
CA ASP A 112 -4.81 8.46 -28.55
C ASP A 112 -4.92 9.68 -27.62
N GLY A 113 -5.56 9.53 -26.46
CA GLY A 113 -5.71 10.59 -25.46
C GLY A 113 -4.36 11.08 -24.93
N LEU A 114 -3.43 10.17 -24.66
CA LEU A 114 -2.08 10.51 -24.20
C LEU A 114 -1.25 11.19 -25.31
N THR A 115 -1.36 10.72 -26.55
CA THR A 115 -0.70 11.33 -27.69
C THR A 115 -1.21 12.78 -27.91
N ALA A 116 -2.52 12.98 -27.83
CA ALA A 116 -3.12 14.31 -27.93
C ALA A 116 -2.69 15.24 -26.77
N ALA A 117 -2.67 14.72 -25.53
CA ALA A 117 -2.21 15.48 -24.36
C ALA A 117 -0.73 15.88 -24.48
N ALA A 118 0.13 15.01 -24.98
CA ALA A 118 1.53 15.32 -25.23
C ALA A 118 1.72 16.41 -26.27
N ALA A 119 0.98 16.38 -27.36
CA ALA A 119 0.99 17.45 -28.37
C ALA A 119 0.51 18.77 -27.77
N GLN A 120 -0.54 18.74 -26.94
CA GLN A 120 -1.09 19.92 -26.29
C GLN A 120 -0.08 20.54 -25.31
N VAL A 121 0.54 19.74 -24.42
CA VAL A 121 1.50 20.25 -23.44
C VAL A 121 2.72 20.85 -24.12
N LYS A 122 3.24 20.20 -25.16
CA LYS A 122 4.36 20.72 -25.93
C LYS A 122 4.04 22.05 -26.65
N SER A 123 2.87 22.14 -27.27
CA SER A 123 2.44 23.40 -27.95
C SER A 123 2.28 24.53 -26.94
N ALA A 124 1.97 24.25 -25.69
CA ALA A 124 1.90 25.22 -24.60
C ALA A 124 3.26 25.53 -23.95
N GLY A 125 4.37 24.92 -24.42
CA GLY A 125 5.70 25.07 -23.83
C GLY A 125 5.95 24.25 -22.59
N GLY A 126 5.05 23.34 -22.25
CA GLY A 126 5.22 22.42 -21.13
C GLY A 126 6.08 21.21 -21.47
N ASN A 127 6.47 20.44 -20.44
CA ASN A 127 7.42 19.34 -20.56
C ASN A 127 6.96 18.04 -19.87
N ALA A 128 5.78 18.00 -19.25
CA ALA A 128 5.36 16.88 -18.46
C ALA A 128 3.86 16.53 -18.61
N LEU A 129 3.54 15.25 -18.39
CA LEU A 129 2.18 14.77 -18.19
C LEU A 129 2.04 14.14 -16.81
N VAL A 130 0.95 14.47 -16.14
CA VAL A 130 0.59 13.88 -14.83
C VAL A 130 -0.68 13.06 -15.02
N LEU A 131 -0.54 11.73 -14.90
CA LEU A 131 -1.57 10.77 -15.28
C LEU A 131 -2.23 10.15 -14.04
N GLN A 132 -3.55 10.19 -13.95
CA GLN A 132 -4.30 9.54 -12.88
C GLN A 132 -4.33 8.01 -13.09
N MET A 133 -3.25 7.32 -12.72
CA MET A 133 -3.10 5.89 -13.00
C MET A 133 -3.98 5.02 -12.08
N LYS A 134 -4.09 5.35 -10.79
CA LYS A 134 -5.04 4.71 -9.87
C LYS A 134 -5.91 5.78 -9.22
N ALA A 135 -7.19 5.76 -9.55
CA ALA A 135 -8.17 6.70 -9.00
C ALA A 135 -8.66 6.30 -7.58
N PRO A 136 -9.24 7.22 -6.78
CA PRO A 136 -9.83 6.92 -5.47
C PRO A 136 -10.97 5.89 -5.53
N GLY A 137 -11.63 5.75 -6.69
CA GLY A 137 -12.62 4.69 -6.92
C GLY A 137 -12.03 3.28 -6.88
N GLY A 138 -10.71 3.15 -7.06
CA GLY A 138 -9.96 1.88 -7.05
C GLY A 138 -9.65 1.32 -8.43
N THR A 139 -10.28 1.84 -9.49
CA THR A 139 -10.01 1.38 -10.87
C THR A 139 -8.63 1.84 -11.34
N LEU A 140 -7.91 0.96 -12.03
CA LEU A 140 -6.67 1.27 -12.72
C LEU A 140 -6.95 1.80 -14.12
N SER A 141 -6.14 2.76 -14.57
CA SER A 141 -6.25 3.34 -15.93
C SER A 141 -5.51 2.53 -16.99
N TRP A 142 -4.87 1.43 -16.62
CA TRP A 142 -4.14 0.53 -17.53
C TRP A 142 -4.43 -0.93 -17.20
N LYS A 143 -4.10 -1.81 -18.14
CA LYS A 143 -4.12 -3.25 -17.92
C LYS A 143 -2.84 -3.64 -17.20
N SER A 144 -2.96 -3.82 -15.89
CA SER A 144 -1.87 -4.21 -15.01
C SER A 144 -1.61 -5.71 -15.08
N ALA A 145 -0.34 -6.10 -15.03
CA ALA A 145 0.09 -7.49 -14.88
C ALA A 145 0.15 -7.94 -13.41
N VAL A 146 -0.11 -7.05 -12.46
CA VAL A 146 -0.16 -7.37 -11.04
C VAL A 146 -1.34 -8.30 -10.77
N ASN A 147 -1.08 -9.48 -10.21
CA ASN A 147 -2.09 -10.52 -10.00
C ASN A 147 -3.28 -10.02 -9.16
N GLU A 148 -3.01 -9.22 -8.14
CA GLU A 148 -4.01 -8.64 -7.25
C GLU A 148 -4.97 -7.72 -8.00
N ALA A 149 -4.50 -6.99 -9.03
CA ALA A 149 -5.37 -6.12 -9.83
C ALA A 149 -6.46 -6.93 -10.57
N ALA A 150 -6.10 -8.08 -11.11
CA ALA A 150 -7.06 -8.99 -11.72
C ALA A 150 -7.96 -9.66 -10.67
N ALA A 151 -7.38 -10.14 -9.55
CA ALA A 151 -8.10 -10.80 -8.48
C ALA A 151 -9.13 -9.87 -7.82
N TYR A 152 -8.79 -8.59 -7.66
CA TYR A 152 -9.69 -7.58 -7.10
C TYR A 152 -10.69 -7.02 -8.11
N GLY A 153 -10.53 -7.35 -9.40
CA GLY A 153 -11.41 -6.89 -10.47
C GLY A 153 -11.37 -5.37 -10.67
N VAL A 154 -10.19 -4.77 -10.47
CA VAL A 154 -9.95 -3.32 -10.58
C VAL A 154 -9.14 -2.96 -11.82
N ASN A 155 -8.71 -3.95 -12.59
CA ASN A 155 -7.84 -3.80 -13.74
C ASN A 155 -8.50 -2.96 -14.84
N GLY A 156 -7.75 -2.05 -15.43
CA GLY A 156 -8.15 -1.33 -16.63
C GLY A 156 -7.97 -2.19 -17.89
N THR A 157 -8.27 -1.60 -19.04
CA THR A 157 -8.20 -2.29 -20.35
C THR A 157 -7.13 -1.70 -21.28
N ALA A 158 -6.60 -0.51 -20.97
CA ALA A 158 -5.65 0.18 -21.85
C ALA A 158 -4.26 -0.47 -21.78
N GLU A 159 -3.74 -0.87 -22.95
CA GLU A 159 -2.36 -1.29 -23.14
C GLU A 159 -1.52 -0.03 -23.43
N LEU A 160 -0.68 0.36 -22.46
CA LEU A 160 -0.03 1.68 -22.52
C LEU A 160 1.49 1.63 -22.76
N SER A 161 2.12 0.47 -22.67
CA SER A 161 3.60 0.35 -22.68
C SER A 161 4.23 1.02 -23.92
N GLU A 162 3.72 0.78 -25.11
CA GLU A 162 4.24 1.38 -26.35
C GLU A 162 4.03 2.90 -26.37
N THR A 163 2.85 3.36 -25.93
CA THR A 163 2.55 4.79 -25.84
C THR A 163 3.48 5.50 -24.86
N ILE A 164 3.70 4.93 -23.68
CA ILE A 164 4.63 5.48 -22.67
C ILE A 164 6.04 5.57 -23.24
N GLN A 165 6.55 4.53 -23.90
CA GLN A 165 7.86 4.55 -24.55
C GLN A 165 7.94 5.62 -25.65
N SER A 166 6.87 5.79 -26.45
CA SER A 166 6.79 6.85 -27.45
C SER A 166 6.84 8.24 -26.83
N LEU A 167 6.15 8.47 -25.71
CA LEU A 167 6.19 9.73 -24.97
C LEU A 167 7.58 10.01 -24.39
N LYS A 168 8.24 8.98 -23.84
CA LYS A 168 9.60 9.08 -23.35
C LYS A 168 10.59 9.46 -24.47
N SER A 169 10.45 8.88 -25.66
CA SER A 169 11.29 9.24 -26.82
C SER A 169 11.09 10.69 -27.30
N GLN A 170 10.04 11.35 -26.86
CA GLN A 170 9.73 12.75 -27.12
C GLN A 170 10.14 13.69 -25.98
N ASP A 171 10.91 13.21 -25.00
CA ASP A 171 11.35 13.96 -23.82
C ASP A 171 10.20 14.48 -22.92
N ILE A 172 9.08 13.75 -22.89
CA ILE A 172 7.99 14.03 -21.95
C ILE A 172 8.31 13.40 -20.61
N TYR A 173 8.30 14.21 -19.55
CA TYR A 173 8.40 13.73 -18.16
C TYR A 173 7.03 13.18 -17.72
N LEU A 174 7.02 11.96 -17.20
CA LEU A 174 5.79 11.23 -16.89
C LEU A 174 5.64 11.01 -15.38
N VAL A 175 4.56 11.53 -14.82
CA VAL A 175 4.20 11.35 -13.41
C VAL A 175 2.95 10.49 -13.31
N ALA A 176 3.00 9.40 -12.54
CA ALA A 176 1.84 8.57 -12.25
C ALA A 176 1.23 8.95 -10.89
N VAL A 177 -0.01 9.40 -10.87
CA VAL A 177 -0.76 9.61 -9.62
C VAL A 177 -1.41 8.33 -9.18
N VAL A 178 -1.10 7.90 -7.95
CA VAL A 178 -1.60 6.67 -7.34
C VAL A 178 -2.30 6.98 -6.03
N SER A 179 -3.59 6.69 -5.95
CA SER A 179 -4.36 6.78 -4.70
C SER A 179 -3.93 5.70 -3.71
N CYS A 180 -3.51 6.09 -2.50
CA CYS A 180 -3.02 5.18 -1.46
C CYS A 180 -4.14 4.68 -0.56
N CYS A 181 -4.56 5.50 0.41
CA CYS A 181 -5.51 5.08 1.45
C CYS A 181 -6.98 5.14 1.01
N VAL A 182 -7.31 5.72 -0.15
CA VAL A 182 -8.67 5.69 -0.68
C VAL A 182 -8.75 4.73 -1.86
N ASP A 183 -9.58 3.70 -1.71
CA ASP A 183 -9.90 2.72 -2.74
C ASP A 183 -11.28 2.12 -2.45
N THR A 184 -12.29 2.71 -3.06
CA THR A 184 -13.68 2.35 -2.80
C THR A 184 -14.00 0.89 -3.15
N LEU A 185 -13.46 0.40 -4.28
CA LEU A 185 -13.73 -0.96 -4.72
C LEU A 185 -13.11 -2.01 -3.77
N MET A 186 -11.87 -1.81 -3.36
CA MET A 186 -11.20 -2.72 -2.43
C MET A 186 -11.85 -2.67 -1.05
N ALA A 187 -12.11 -1.49 -0.50
CA ALA A 187 -12.71 -1.34 0.82
C ALA A 187 -14.11 -1.98 0.90
N GLN A 188 -14.91 -1.87 -0.17
CA GLN A 188 -16.25 -2.48 -0.23
C GLN A 188 -16.21 -4.00 -0.43
N ARG A 189 -15.31 -4.50 -1.28
CA ARG A 189 -15.25 -5.93 -1.60
C ARG A 189 -14.53 -6.75 -0.53
N TYR A 190 -13.54 -6.16 0.11
CA TYR A 190 -12.65 -6.84 1.06
C TYR A 190 -12.56 -6.04 2.36
N SER A 191 -13.60 -6.17 3.18
CA SER A 191 -13.70 -5.41 4.44
C SER A 191 -12.52 -5.62 5.40
N VAL A 192 -11.75 -6.69 5.25
CA VAL A 192 -10.51 -6.95 6.00
C VAL A 192 -9.39 -5.98 5.63
N LEU A 193 -9.42 -5.37 4.44
CA LEU A 193 -8.45 -4.39 3.96
C LEU A 193 -8.86 -2.96 4.30
N ALA A 194 -10.14 -2.75 4.65
CA ALA A 194 -10.67 -1.44 4.93
C ALA A 194 -10.23 -0.92 6.30
N LEU A 195 -9.99 0.39 6.37
CA LEU A 195 -9.87 1.10 7.65
C LEU A 195 -11.16 0.91 8.45
N LYS A 196 -11.03 0.59 9.74
CA LYS A 196 -12.16 0.32 10.63
C LYS A 196 -12.40 1.49 11.56
N ASP A 197 -13.67 1.81 11.78
CA ASP A 197 -14.06 2.67 12.89
C ASP A 197 -13.98 1.92 14.23
N SER A 198 -14.23 2.61 15.33
CA SER A 198 -14.20 2.03 16.68
C SER A 198 -15.25 0.94 16.91
N ALA A 199 -16.27 0.84 16.05
CA ALA A 199 -17.26 -0.22 16.08
C ALA A 199 -16.86 -1.44 15.21
N GLY A 200 -15.71 -1.37 14.52
CA GLY A 200 -15.21 -2.42 13.63
C GLY A 200 -15.86 -2.43 12.24
N ALA A 201 -16.64 -1.40 11.89
CA ALA A 201 -17.20 -1.26 10.55
C ALA A 201 -16.19 -0.62 9.59
N ALA A 202 -16.25 -1.00 8.30
CA ALA A 202 -15.42 -0.39 7.26
C ALA A 202 -15.81 1.08 7.09
N TYR A 203 -14.83 1.97 7.17
CA TYR A 203 -15.04 3.40 7.07
C TYR A 203 -15.09 3.89 5.63
N SER A 204 -16.02 4.81 5.36
CA SER A 204 -16.11 5.54 4.09
C SER A 204 -16.65 6.95 4.31
N ASP A 205 -16.27 7.88 3.45
CA ASP A 205 -16.72 9.26 3.44
C ASP A 205 -16.98 9.77 2.00
N GLY A 206 -17.09 11.08 1.81
CA GLY A 206 -17.24 11.70 0.49
C GLY A 206 -16.09 11.45 -0.48
N SER A 207 -14.91 11.06 0.00
CA SER A 207 -13.75 10.69 -0.83
C SER A 207 -13.83 9.24 -1.34
N GLY A 208 -14.58 8.38 -0.64
CA GLY A 208 -14.73 6.96 -0.96
C GLY A 208 -14.53 6.04 0.25
N GLY A 209 -14.28 4.76 -0.02
CA GLY A 209 -13.90 3.77 0.99
C GLY A 209 -12.41 3.86 1.30
N TRP A 210 -12.06 3.78 2.58
CA TRP A 210 -10.70 3.93 3.07
C TRP A 210 -10.06 2.57 3.38
N LEU A 211 -8.79 2.44 3.04
CA LEU A 211 -7.95 1.27 3.33
C LEU A 211 -7.09 1.53 4.56
N ASP A 212 -6.80 0.45 5.29
CA ASP A 212 -5.93 0.50 6.46
C ASP A 212 -4.46 0.66 6.05
N PRO A 213 -3.78 1.77 6.46
CA PRO A 213 -2.39 2.02 6.12
C PRO A 213 -1.38 1.03 6.73
N TYR A 214 -1.80 0.24 7.74
CA TYR A 214 -0.96 -0.80 8.34
C TYR A 214 -1.20 -2.19 7.75
N ASN A 215 -2.21 -2.36 6.91
CA ASN A 215 -2.49 -3.66 6.30
C ASN A 215 -1.41 -4.01 5.26
N GLU A 216 -0.68 -5.11 5.50
CA GLU A 216 0.45 -5.52 4.63
C GLU A 216 0.02 -5.85 3.19
N THR A 217 -1.18 -6.41 3.00
CA THR A 217 -1.73 -6.68 1.66
C THR A 217 -1.97 -5.37 0.90
N VAL A 218 -2.52 -4.34 1.57
CA VAL A 218 -2.71 -3.00 0.99
C VAL A 218 -1.37 -2.39 0.59
N ARG A 219 -0.38 -2.41 1.48
CA ARG A 219 0.96 -1.90 1.24
C ARG A 219 1.65 -2.62 0.08
N GLY A 220 1.64 -3.94 0.11
CA GLY A 220 2.23 -4.78 -0.94
C GLY A 220 1.61 -4.54 -2.31
N TYR A 221 0.29 -4.40 -2.37
CA TYR A 221 -0.43 -4.09 -3.60
C TYR A 221 -0.05 -2.72 -4.18
N ILE A 222 -0.03 -1.66 -3.36
CA ILE A 222 0.39 -0.32 -3.81
C ILE A 222 1.82 -0.36 -4.36
N VAL A 223 2.75 -1.02 -3.64
CA VAL A 223 4.15 -1.16 -4.08
C VAL A 223 4.26 -1.93 -5.40
N ALA A 224 3.50 -3.02 -5.58
CA ALA A 224 3.51 -3.81 -6.81
C ALA A 224 3.07 -2.96 -8.01
N LEU A 225 1.99 -2.20 -7.88
CA LEU A 225 1.53 -1.27 -8.92
C LEU A 225 2.58 -0.20 -9.24
N CYS A 226 3.19 0.39 -8.22
CA CYS A 226 4.22 1.43 -8.41
C CYS A 226 5.48 0.88 -9.09
N LYS A 227 5.91 -0.33 -8.75
CA LYS A 227 7.04 -1.00 -9.42
C LYS A 227 6.73 -1.30 -10.89
N GLU A 228 5.51 -1.71 -11.20
CA GLU A 228 5.07 -1.92 -12.59
C GLU A 228 5.09 -0.60 -13.37
N LEU A 229 4.57 0.50 -12.81
CA LEU A 229 4.61 1.82 -13.43
C LEU A 229 6.03 2.33 -13.65
N ALA A 230 6.93 2.15 -12.68
CA ALA A 230 8.35 2.47 -12.83
C ALA A 230 9.00 1.65 -13.96
N ALA A 231 8.72 0.34 -14.04
CA ALA A 231 9.21 -0.53 -15.11
C ALA A 231 8.63 -0.17 -16.49
N MET A 232 7.42 0.36 -16.55
CA MET A 232 6.78 0.87 -17.77
C MET A 232 7.47 2.11 -18.32
N GLY A 233 8.17 2.90 -17.47
CA GLY A 233 8.95 4.07 -17.87
C GLY A 233 8.47 5.40 -17.27
N PHE A 234 7.63 5.37 -16.24
CA PHE A 234 7.31 6.57 -15.50
C PHE A 234 8.53 7.10 -14.75
N ASP A 235 8.71 8.42 -14.76
CA ASP A 235 9.80 9.10 -14.08
C ASP A 235 9.52 9.33 -12.60
N GLU A 236 8.23 9.46 -12.26
CA GLU A 236 7.80 9.84 -10.92
C GLU A 236 6.46 9.19 -10.55
N ILE A 237 6.34 8.79 -9.28
CA ILE A 237 5.09 8.36 -8.66
C ILE A 237 4.65 9.42 -7.66
N ALA A 238 3.48 10.00 -7.86
CA ALA A 238 2.87 10.95 -6.93
C ALA A 238 1.76 10.26 -6.13
N PHE A 239 1.95 10.11 -4.84
CA PHE A 239 0.99 9.51 -3.94
C PHE A 239 -0.12 10.49 -3.58
N SER A 240 -1.35 10.24 -4.01
CA SER A 240 -2.54 10.94 -3.53
C SER A 240 -3.22 10.14 -2.42
N TYR A 241 -3.98 10.81 -1.57
CA TYR A 241 -4.61 10.20 -0.40
C TYR A 241 -3.63 9.43 0.50
N LEU A 242 -2.38 9.87 0.55
CA LEU A 242 -1.41 9.43 1.54
C LEU A 242 -1.69 10.19 2.84
N GLN A 243 -2.81 9.87 3.45
CA GLN A 243 -3.37 10.56 4.61
C GLN A 243 -4.46 9.72 5.28
N MET A 244 -4.86 10.13 6.47
CA MET A 244 -6.05 9.64 7.16
C MET A 244 -7.28 10.46 6.77
N PRO A 245 -8.51 9.93 7.00
CA PRO A 245 -9.74 10.68 6.77
C PRO A 245 -9.79 11.97 7.59
N PHE A 246 -10.32 13.03 6.98
CA PHE A 246 -10.51 14.31 7.66
C PHE A 246 -11.75 14.25 8.58
N THR A 247 -11.57 13.69 9.78
CA THR A 247 -12.61 13.50 10.80
C THR A 247 -11.96 13.40 12.17
N ASP A 248 -12.73 13.53 13.24
CA ASP A 248 -12.29 13.34 14.62
C ASP A 248 -12.57 11.91 15.15
N LEU A 249 -13.07 11.00 14.29
CA LEU A 249 -13.34 9.62 14.68
C LEU A 249 -12.05 8.84 14.94
N ASP A 250 -12.08 7.94 15.92
CA ASP A 250 -11.00 6.99 16.16
C ASP A 250 -11.10 5.80 15.21
N PHE A 251 -9.94 5.22 14.87
CA PHE A 251 -9.82 4.10 13.95
C PHE A 251 -9.06 2.94 14.58
N ALA A 252 -9.51 1.71 14.27
CA ALA A 252 -8.80 0.49 14.60
C ALA A 252 -7.98 0.02 13.39
N TYR A 253 -6.72 -0.35 13.63
CA TYR A 253 -5.79 -0.82 12.61
C TYR A 253 -5.61 -2.33 12.65
N ALA A 254 -5.21 -2.93 11.53
CA ALA A 254 -4.99 -4.37 11.42
C ALA A 254 -3.75 -4.86 12.20
N ALA A 255 -2.77 -3.99 12.41
CA ALA A 255 -1.57 -4.35 13.14
C ALA A 255 -1.82 -4.37 14.66
N GLU A 256 -1.42 -5.45 15.32
CA GLU A 256 -1.35 -5.51 16.78
C GLU A 256 -0.18 -4.65 17.26
N MET A 257 -0.48 -3.57 17.94
CA MET A 257 0.51 -2.65 18.48
C MET A 257 0.35 -2.54 20.00
N SER A 258 1.45 -2.28 20.68
CA SER A 258 1.45 -2.07 22.15
C SER A 258 0.68 -0.83 22.61
N SER A 259 0.47 0.12 21.69
CA SER A 259 -0.36 1.31 21.85
C SER A 259 -0.97 1.68 20.50
N GLU A 260 -2.15 2.31 20.51
CA GLU A 260 -2.76 2.83 19.28
C GLU A 260 -1.86 3.94 18.70
N PRO A 261 -1.44 3.82 17.42
CA PRO A 261 -0.62 4.84 16.78
C PRO A 261 -1.45 6.10 16.52
N SER A 262 -0.80 7.24 16.56
CA SER A 262 -1.40 8.47 16.08
C SER A 262 -1.65 8.41 14.57
N ARG A 263 -2.49 9.29 14.04
CA ARG A 263 -2.71 9.41 12.59
C ARG A 263 -1.43 9.79 11.86
N THR A 264 -0.60 10.63 12.48
CA THR A 264 0.73 10.99 11.95
C THR A 264 1.63 9.75 11.85
N ASP A 265 1.67 8.90 12.89
CA ASP A 265 2.46 7.67 12.86
C ASP A 265 1.98 6.74 11.74
N ALA A 266 0.66 6.59 11.55
CA ALA A 266 0.09 5.77 10.49
C ALA A 266 0.50 6.25 9.09
N VAL A 267 0.38 7.55 8.84
CA VAL A 267 0.73 8.16 7.54
C VAL A 267 2.22 8.12 7.30
N MET A 268 3.04 8.47 8.30
CA MET A 268 4.51 8.47 8.16
C MET A 268 5.06 7.07 7.99
N ASN A 269 4.53 6.08 8.70
CA ASN A 269 4.93 4.68 8.54
C ASN A 269 4.64 4.17 7.13
N LEU A 270 3.44 4.45 6.59
CA LEU A 270 3.12 4.10 5.20
C LEU A 270 4.03 4.84 4.20
N ALA A 271 4.25 6.15 4.40
CA ALA A 271 5.10 6.98 3.54
C ALA A 271 6.53 6.43 3.46
N GLN A 272 7.14 6.11 4.60
CA GLN A 272 8.47 5.52 4.69
C GLN A 272 8.53 4.14 4.03
N TYR A 273 7.53 3.29 4.27
CA TYR A 273 7.42 1.98 3.65
C TYR A 273 7.39 2.07 2.12
N LEU A 274 6.50 2.93 1.57
CA LEU A 274 6.38 3.12 0.12
C LEU A 274 7.67 3.69 -0.50
N ARG A 275 8.25 4.71 0.13
CA ARG A 275 9.54 5.29 -0.32
C ARG A 275 10.65 4.26 -0.32
N GLY A 276 10.81 3.52 0.78
CA GLY A 276 11.85 2.48 0.92
C GLY A 276 11.72 1.38 -0.13
N ALA A 277 10.49 0.91 -0.37
CA ALA A 277 10.22 -0.16 -1.34
C ALA A 277 10.52 0.25 -2.81
N LEU A 278 10.54 1.56 -3.10
CA LEU A 278 10.76 2.09 -4.46
C LEU A 278 12.18 2.59 -4.71
N VAL A 279 13.05 2.68 -3.71
CA VAL A 279 14.44 3.18 -3.87
C VAL A 279 15.18 2.45 -4.98
N SER A 280 15.05 1.12 -5.05
CA SER A 280 15.77 0.30 -6.04
C SER A 280 15.28 0.49 -7.48
N THR A 281 14.12 1.10 -7.69
CA THR A 281 13.57 1.35 -9.04
C THR A 281 14.17 2.59 -9.70
N GLY A 282 14.74 3.50 -8.92
CA GLY A 282 15.22 4.80 -9.39
C GLY A 282 14.11 5.82 -9.70
N VAL A 283 12.82 5.44 -9.57
CA VAL A 283 11.70 6.36 -9.80
C VAL A 283 11.65 7.44 -8.72
N ARG A 284 11.33 8.67 -9.08
CA ARG A 284 11.08 9.76 -8.14
C ARG A 284 9.77 9.54 -7.40
N VAL A 285 9.67 10.03 -6.18
CA VAL A 285 8.48 9.82 -5.35
C VAL A 285 8.02 11.14 -4.75
N SER A 286 6.76 11.48 -4.98
CA SER A 286 6.15 12.73 -4.53
C SER A 286 4.86 12.47 -3.75
N ALA A 287 4.45 13.44 -2.94
CA ALA A 287 3.21 13.36 -2.18
C ALA A 287 2.26 14.50 -2.54
N VAL A 288 0.97 14.18 -2.64
CA VAL A 288 -0.10 15.17 -2.72
C VAL A 288 -0.58 15.47 -1.30
N CYS A 289 -0.34 16.69 -0.85
CA CYS A 289 -0.71 17.17 0.48
C CYS A 289 -2.01 17.98 0.45
N SER A 290 -2.71 18.04 1.57
CA SER A 290 -3.79 18.99 1.76
C SER A 290 -3.23 20.41 1.94
N ALA A 291 -3.97 21.42 1.51
CA ALA A 291 -3.57 22.82 1.73
C ALA A 291 -3.41 23.13 3.21
N ASP A 292 -4.30 22.60 4.06
CA ASP A 292 -4.24 22.79 5.51
C ASP A 292 -2.97 22.21 6.13
N SER A 293 -2.53 21.01 5.68
CA SER A 293 -1.28 20.40 6.16
C SER A 293 -0.06 21.26 5.86
N ILE A 294 -0.07 21.95 4.72
CA ILE A 294 1.02 22.85 4.33
C ILE A 294 0.95 24.16 5.13
N LEU A 295 -0.22 24.81 5.20
CA LEU A 295 -0.38 26.11 5.87
C LEU A 295 -0.18 26.02 7.38
N GLN A 296 -0.61 24.93 8.01
CA GLN A 296 -0.48 24.68 9.43
C GLN A 296 0.79 23.90 9.80
N GLN A 297 1.63 23.56 8.83
CA GLN A 297 2.83 22.71 8.95
C GLN A 297 2.52 21.24 9.31
N LYS A 298 1.36 20.96 9.88
CA LYS A 298 0.84 19.63 10.18
C LYS A 298 -0.67 19.63 10.26
N SER A 299 -1.28 18.49 10.02
CA SER A 299 -2.71 18.28 10.23
C SER A 299 -2.91 17.07 11.14
N ALA A 300 -3.38 17.30 12.34
CA ALA A 300 -3.68 16.22 13.29
C ALA A 300 -4.77 15.29 12.78
N GLN A 301 -5.71 15.79 11.96
CA GLN A 301 -6.80 15.00 11.39
C GLN A 301 -6.34 14.11 10.22
N THR A 302 -5.57 14.66 9.29
CA THR A 302 -5.08 13.90 8.13
C THR A 302 -3.79 13.13 8.42
N GLY A 303 -3.08 13.45 9.49
CA GLY A 303 -1.80 12.86 9.84
C GLY A 303 -0.63 13.32 8.96
N GLN A 304 -0.85 14.26 8.05
CA GLN A 304 0.23 14.80 7.21
C GLN A 304 1.02 15.85 7.98
N GLU A 305 2.35 15.77 7.92
CA GLU A 305 3.29 16.77 8.46
C GLU A 305 4.23 17.23 7.36
N LEU A 306 4.35 18.56 7.17
CA LEU A 306 5.10 19.14 6.06
C LEU A 306 6.61 18.86 6.18
N THR A 307 7.21 19.13 7.35
CA THR A 307 8.66 19.00 7.53
C THR A 307 9.20 17.60 7.25
N PRO A 308 8.64 16.48 7.78
CA PRO A 308 9.10 15.15 7.38
C PRO A 308 8.77 14.83 5.92
N PHE A 309 7.67 15.34 5.36
CA PHE A 309 7.32 15.11 3.96
C PHE A 309 8.30 15.80 3.00
N THR A 310 8.75 17.04 3.29
CA THR A 310 9.76 17.73 2.47
C THR A 310 11.11 17.00 2.46
N LYS A 311 11.41 16.23 3.51
CA LYS A 311 12.63 15.42 3.58
C LYS A 311 12.48 14.07 2.89
N LEU A 312 11.28 13.48 2.93
CA LEU A 312 11.04 12.12 2.41
C LEU A 312 10.72 12.12 0.91
N PHE A 313 10.00 13.12 0.42
CA PHE A 313 9.50 13.16 -0.96
C PHE A 313 10.30 14.11 -1.84
N ASP A 314 10.45 13.74 -3.11
CA ASP A 314 11.13 14.56 -4.10
C ASP A 314 10.36 15.87 -4.38
N ARG A 315 9.01 15.80 -4.45
CA ARG A 315 8.13 16.96 -4.60
C ARG A 315 6.94 16.91 -3.65
N ILE A 316 6.43 18.08 -3.32
CA ILE A 316 5.18 18.29 -2.59
C ILE A 316 4.18 18.89 -3.57
N CYS A 317 3.12 18.15 -3.86
CA CYS A 317 2.03 18.57 -4.72
C CYS A 317 0.82 19.01 -3.86
N VAL A 318 0.03 19.96 -4.34
CA VAL A 318 -1.15 20.46 -3.62
C VAL A 318 -2.16 21.07 -4.59
N PHE A 319 -3.44 20.87 -4.34
CA PHE A 319 -4.47 21.63 -5.06
C PHE A 319 -4.53 23.05 -4.53
N ALA A 320 -4.35 24.02 -5.41
CA ALA A 320 -4.28 25.44 -5.07
C ALA A 320 -5.15 26.28 -6.02
N ASP A 321 -5.53 27.45 -5.54
CA ASP A 321 -6.17 28.49 -6.32
C ASP A 321 -5.41 29.82 -6.19
N SER A 322 -5.86 30.85 -6.90
CA SER A 322 -5.21 32.18 -6.85
C SER A 322 -5.24 32.82 -5.45
N GLY A 323 -6.16 32.41 -4.59
CA GLY A 323 -6.33 32.99 -3.24
C GLY A 323 -5.32 32.41 -2.24
N ASN A 324 -4.91 31.14 -2.37
CA ASN A 324 -4.05 30.48 -1.41
C ASN A 324 -2.63 30.13 -1.94
N LEU A 325 -2.41 30.17 -3.25
CA LEU A 325 -1.15 29.74 -3.86
C LEU A 325 0.09 30.41 -3.27
N GLN A 326 0.06 31.75 -3.08
CA GLN A 326 1.22 32.46 -2.54
C GLN A 326 1.50 32.10 -1.09
N GLN A 327 0.46 31.86 -0.30
CA GLN A 327 0.62 31.43 1.12
C GLN A 327 1.21 30.02 1.18
N LEU A 328 0.72 29.09 0.33
CA LEU A 328 1.24 27.73 0.23
C LEU A 328 2.71 27.70 -0.19
N ARG A 329 3.07 28.51 -1.22
CA ARG A 329 4.47 28.64 -1.66
C ARG A 329 5.36 29.18 -0.55
N SER A 330 4.92 30.20 0.18
CA SER A 330 5.68 30.78 1.31
C SER A 330 5.84 29.78 2.44
N ALA A 331 4.81 28.97 2.73
CA ALA A 331 4.85 27.97 3.80
C ALA A 331 5.88 26.85 3.53
N VAL A 332 6.00 26.37 2.28
CA VAL A 332 7.01 25.36 1.92
C VAL A 332 8.41 25.96 1.81
N ALA A 333 8.53 27.23 1.38
CA ALA A 333 9.80 27.94 1.26
C ALA A 333 10.36 28.39 2.61
N ALA A 334 9.63 28.20 3.71
CA ALA A 334 10.13 28.43 5.06
C ALA A 334 11.28 27.47 5.46
N ASP A 335 11.34 26.29 4.82
CA ASP A 335 12.50 25.41 4.87
C ASP A 335 13.48 25.84 3.74
N GLU A 336 14.56 26.54 4.09
CA GLU A 336 15.57 27.05 3.15
C GLU A 336 16.23 25.92 2.32
N ALA A 337 16.20 24.69 2.82
CA ALA A 337 16.72 23.52 2.08
C ALA A 337 15.74 22.99 1.04
N PHE A 338 14.49 23.45 1.03
CA PHE A 338 13.46 23.06 0.09
C PHE A 338 13.38 24.03 -1.09
N ASP A 339 13.90 23.62 -2.24
CA ASP A 339 13.77 24.39 -3.48
C ASP A 339 12.31 24.45 -3.97
N ALA A 340 11.59 25.48 -3.59
CA ALA A 340 10.19 25.65 -3.94
C ALA A 340 9.95 25.84 -5.45
N GLU A 341 10.96 26.19 -6.25
CA GLU A 341 10.80 26.39 -7.70
C GLU A 341 10.63 25.04 -8.44
N THR A 342 11.38 24.02 -8.03
CA THR A 342 11.33 22.70 -8.65
C THR A 342 10.51 21.69 -7.86
N ARG A 343 10.42 21.82 -6.52
CA ARG A 343 9.86 20.81 -5.63
C ARG A 343 8.42 21.11 -5.18
N PHE A 344 7.98 22.35 -5.20
CA PHE A 344 6.58 22.71 -4.93
C PHE A 344 5.77 22.70 -6.21
N VAL A 345 4.76 21.83 -6.31
CA VAL A 345 4.02 21.59 -7.56
C VAL A 345 2.51 21.75 -7.31
N PRO A 346 1.98 22.95 -7.48
CA PRO A 346 0.53 23.18 -7.34
C PRO A 346 -0.25 22.63 -8.53
N PHE A 347 -1.40 22.01 -8.26
CA PHE A 347 -2.46 21.78 -9.24
C PHE A 347 -3.26 23.07 -9.40
N LEU A 348 -3.35 23.57 -10.61
CA LEU A 348 -3.95 24.87 -10.94
C LEU A 348 -4.88 24.77 -12.15
N ALA A 349 -5.90 25.62 -12.20
CA ALA A 349 -6.72 25.77 -13.39
C ALA A 349 -5.96 26.46 -14.55
N GLU A 350 -5.01 27.36 -14.22
CA GLU A 350 -4.26 28.17 -15.17
C GLU A 350 -2.76 27.90 -15.10
N ALA A 351 -2.08 27.96 -16.24
CA ALA A 351 -0.63 27.81 -16.33
C ALA A 351 0.09 28.99 -15.65
N GLN A 352 1.28 28.74 -15.10
CA GLN A 352 2.17 29.78 -14.56
C GLN A 352 3.29 30.12 -15.56
N SER A 353 3.89 31.29 -15.39
CA SER A 353 5.02 31.73 -16.20
C SER A 353 6.36 31.11 -15.78
N SER A 354 6.49 30.63 -14.54
CA SER A 354 7.71 30.04 -13.99
C SER A 354 7.39 28.99 -12.93
N GLY A 355 8.38 28.19 -12.59
CA GLY A 355 8.29 27.15 -11.58
C GLY A 355 7.53 25.91 -12.03
N SER A 356 7.44 24.97 -11.11
CA SER A 356 6.68 23.75 -11.34
C SER A 356 5.19 23.99 -11.11
N TYR A 357 4.36 23.41 -11.97
CA TYR A 357 2.90 23.37 -11.82
C TYR A 357 2.27 22.22 -12.61
N ILE A 358 1.05 21.88 -12.24
CA ILE A 358 0.20 20.94 -12.97
C ILE A 358 -1.09 21.65 -13.35
N LYS A 359 -1.32 21.82 -14.66
CA LYS A 359 -2.58 22.38 -15.17
C LYS A 359 -3.66 21.31 -15.19
N THR A 360 -4.83 21.60 -14.59
CA THR A 360 -5.93 20.65 -14.42
C THR A 360 -6.99 20.68 -15.51
N SER A 361 -6.99 21.67 -16.39
CA SER A 361 -8.00 21.87 -17.47
C SER A 361 -7.36 22.09 -18.84
#